data_8353d0bcffa37a23c768e069222fa940
#
_entry.id   8353d0bcffa37a23c768e069222fa940
#
_cell.length_a   1.000
_cell.length_b   1.000
_cell.length_c   1.000
_cell.angle_alpha   90.00
_cell.angle_beta   90.00
_cell.angle_gamma   90.00
#
_symmetry.space_group_name_H-M   'P 1'
#
loop_
_entity.id
_entity.type
_entity.pdbx_description
1 polymer ?
#
loop_
_entity_poly.entity_id
_entity_poly.type
_entity_poly.pdbx_seq_one_letter_code
_entity_poly.pdbx_strand_id
1 'polypeptide(L)'
;MALSELKASVFGQRWRRTANPPAEFFVTDRTIPERARPELTPVIQLSGADKADFGRRPLVATHNLHQSELFTDAALIDLLDHFPRQHLYALATGTDPARIENRLALHDGVSGAELLRAVKNGRLWLNVTQVDRADRRYRELIDRLYAQLTAQVPGFSPFASRGTLLISSPRANVYYHADGPASALWHIRGRKRIWIYPALDERYVQRELLEDIFAGVRHEYLPYESAYE
;
A
#
# COMPACT_ATOMS: atom_id res chain seq x y z
N MET A 1 20.48 -24.72 -0.53
CA MET A 1 19.44 -24.22 0.41
C MET A 1 18.11 -24.31 -0.28
N ALA A 2 17.14 -24.98 0.34
CA ALA A 2 15.86 -25.27 -0.29
C ALA A 2 14.97 -24.02 -0.33
N LEU A 3 14.21 -23.85 -1.41
CA LEU A 3 13.25 -22.74 -1.63
C LEU A 3 12.24 -22.55 -0.48
N SER A 4 12.04 -23.56 0.37
CA SER A 4 11.20 -23.51 1.57
C SER A 4 11.76 -22.61 2.67
N GLU A 5 13.07 -22.52 2.82
CA GLU A 5 13.72 -21.68 3.85
C GLU A 5 13.73 -20.19 3.45
N LEU A 6 13.80 -19.89 2.14
CA LEU A 6 13.67 -18.51 1.66
C LEU A 6 12.25 -17.95 1.82
N LYS A 7 11.21 -18.80 1.69
CA LYS A 7 9.81 -18.38 1.94
C LYS A 7 9.58 -18.02 3.41
N ALA A 8 10.19 -18.73 4.34
CA ALA A 8 10.10 -18.44 5.77
C ALA A 8 10.82 -17.14 6.17
N SER A 9 11.87 -16.75 5.43
CA SER A 9 12.68 -15.57 5.75
C SER A 9 12.04 -14.24 5.31
N VAL A 10 11.31 -14.21 4.22
CA VAL A 10 10.76 -12.96 3.66
C VAL A 10 9.41 -12.59 4.28
N PHE A 11 8.58 -13.60 4.61
CA PHE A 11 7.28 -13.41 5.24
C PHE A 11 7.24 -13.85 6.70
N GLY A 12 8.29 -14.48 7.18
CA GLY A 12 8.41 -15.00 8.55
C GLY A 12 8.95 -14.00 9.56
N GLN A 13 9.10 -12.73 9.24
CA GLN A 13 9.21 -11.74 10.29
C GLN A 13 7.84 -11.68 11.00
N ARG A 14 7.72 -12.55 12.00
CA ARG A 14 6.70 -12.42 13.04
C ARG A 14 6.56 -10.94 13.35
N TRP A 15 5.40 -10.40 13.07
CA TRP A 15 4.91 -9.23 13.77
C TRP A 15 4.72 -9.63 15.24
N ARG A 16 5.85 -9.90 15.93
CA ARG A 16 5.80 -9.94 17.37
C ARG A 16 5.39 -8.54 17.76
N ARG A 17 4.31 -8.41 18.50
CA ARG A 17 4.09 -7.30 19.41
C ARG A 17 5.19 -7.35 20.50
N THR A 18 6.44 -7.25 20.12
CA THR A 18 7.47 -6.76 21.00
C THR A 18 7.30 -5.25 20.91
N ALA A 19 7.14 -4.59 22.05
CA ALA A 19 7.40 -3.18 22.16
C ALA A 19 8.82 -2.98 21.61
N ASN A 20 8.95 -2.78 20.30
CA ASN A 20 10.18 -2.31 19.72
C ASN A 20 10.40 -0.93 20.31
N PRO A 21 11.58 -0.65 20.87
CA PRO A 21 11.97 0.72 21.11
C PRO A 21 11.78 1.47 19.78
N PRO A 22 11.44 2.76 19.81
CA PRO A 22 11.28 3.53 18.58
C PRO A 22 12.57 3.35 17.79
N ALA A 23 12.47 2.68 16.64
CA ALA A 23 13.59 2.66 15.70
C ALA A 23 13.82 4.13 15.34
N GLU A 24 14.99 4.66 15.66
CA GLU A 24 15.41 5.99 15.24
C GLU A 24 15.46 5.97 13.72
N PHE A 25 14.41 6.47 13.12
CA PHE A 25 14.40 6.75 11.69
C PHE A 25 15.06 8.10 11.52
N PHE A 26 16.26 8.11 10.96
CA PHE A 26 16.87 9.33 10.48
C PHE A 26 16.00 9.85 9.32
N VAL A 27 15.09 10.76 9.64
CA VAL A 27 14.52 11.63 8.62
C VAL A 27 15.70 12.46 8.13
N THR A 28 16.20 12.16 6.96
CA THR A 28 17.14 13.06 6.31
C THR A 28 16.38 14.33 6.03
N ASP A 29 16.67 15.37 6.81
CA ASP A 29 16.17 16.71 6.58
C ASP A 29 16.84 17.23 5.28
N ARG A 30 16.26 16.82 4.15
CA ARG A 30 16.61 17.36 2.87
C ARG A 30 15.93 18.71 2.77
N THR A 31 16.68 19.75 3.02
CA THR A 31 16.36 21.10 2.56
C THR A 31 16.29 21.08 1.04
N ILE A 32 15.13 20.76 0.50
CA ILE A 32 14.81 20.96 -0.90
C ILE A 32 14.70 22.47 -1.07
N PRO A 33 15.42 23.10 -2.04
CA PRO A 33 15.28 24.53 -2.28
C PRO A 33 13.81 24.82 -2.53
N GLU A 34 13.27 25.65 -1.69
CA GLU A 34 11.89 26.12 -1.66
C GLU A 34 11.58 26.92 -2.94
N ARG A 35 11.29 26.23 -4.01
CA ARG A 35 10.46 26.81 -5.06
C ARG A 35 9.02 26.55 -4.65
N ALA A 36 8.47 27.53 -3.94
CA ALA A 36 7.09 27.57 -3.53
C ALA A 36 6.15 27.48 -4.75
N ARG A 37 5.86 26.27 -5.21
CA ARG A 37 4.57 26.02 -5.85
C ARG A 37 3.58 25.76 -4.72
N PRO A 38 2.37 26.33 -4.77
CA PRO A 38 1.36 26.03 -3.78
C PRO A 38 1.19 24.52 -3.79
N GLU A 39 1.53 23.91 -2.65
CA GLU A 39 1.38 22.48 -2.47
C GLU A 39 -0.09 22.10 -2.68
N LEU A 40 -0.34 21.08 -3.50
CA LEU A 40 -1.70 20.66 -3.81
C LEU A 40 -2.45 20.36 -2.51
N THR A 41 -3.54 21.07 -2.27
CA THR A 41 -4.48 20.67 -1.22
C THR A 41 -5.27 19.46 -1.74
N PRO A 42 -5.12 18.27 -1.15
CA PRO A 42 -5.89 17.14 -1.58
C PRO A 42 -7.38 17.42 -1.35
N VAL A 43 -8.21 16.99 -2.29
CA VAL A 43 -9.66 17.11 -2.20
C VAL A 43 -10.25 15.72 -2.30
N ILE A 44 -10.98 15.33 -1.25
CA ILE A 44 -11.74 14.09 -1.17
C ILE A 44 -13.21 14.44 -1.21
N GLN A 45 -13.97 13.82 -2.09
CA GLN A 45 -15.41 14.05 -2.21
C GLN A 45 -16.16 12.78 -1.84
N LEU A 46 -16.88 12.83 -0.73
CA LEU A 46 -17.84 11.83 -0.29
C LEU A 46 -19.26 12.36 -0.47
N SER A 47 -20.15 11.55 -1.03
CA SER A 47 -21.59 11.86 -1.03
C SER A 47 -22.18 11.80 0.37
N GLY A 48 -23.39 12.33 0.56
CA GLY A 48 -24.09 12.22 1.85
C GLY A 48 -24.34 10.76 2.26
N ALA A 49 -24.67 9.90 1.28
CA ALA A 49 -24.87 8.48 1.50
C ALA A 49 -23.56 7.79 1.91
N ASP A 50 -22.42 8.13 1.25
CA ASP A 50 -21.12 7.57 1.58
C ASP A 50 -20.68 7.94 3.01
N LYS A 51 -20.96 9.17 3.44
CA LYS A 51 -20.65 9.60 4.82
C LYS A 51 -21.43 8.79 5.86
N ALA A 52 -22.69 8.48 5.58
CA ALA A 52 -23.54 7.68 6.47
C ALA A 52 -23.11 6.21 6.55
N ASP A 53 -22.58 5.69 5.44
CA ASP A 53 -22.17 4.28 5.30
C ASP A 53 -20.66 4.06 5.55
N PHE A 54 -19.94 5.09 5.92
CA PHE A 54 -18.49 5.00 6.15
C PHE A 54 -18.17 3.94 7.23
N GLY A 55 -17.26 3.02 6.91
CA GLY A 55 -16.89 1.90 7.77
C GLY A 55 -17.90 0.75 7.84
N ARG A 56 -19.03 0.83 7.12
CA ARG A 56 -20.04 -0.24 7.08
C ARG A 56 -20.02 -1.04 5.78
N ARG A 57 -19.60 -0.42 4.70
CA ARG A 57 -19.43 -1.04 3.38
C ARG A 57 -18.25 -0.42 2.64
N PRO A 58 -17.72 -1.08 1.61
CA PRO A 58 -16.77 -0.46 0.70
C PRO A 58 -17.36 0.79 0.05
N LEU A 59 -16.57 1.84 -0.02
CA LEU A 59 -16.95 3.12 -0.62
C LEU A 59 -16.00 3.49 -1.74
N VAL A 60 -16.50 4.22 -2.73
CA VAL A 60 -15.70 4.80 -3.81
C VAL A 60 -15.84 6.31 -3.78
N ALA A 61 -14.75 7.00 -3.51
CA ALA A 61 -14.70 8.47 -3.49
C ALA A 61 -13.82 8.99 -4.61
N THR A 62 -14.07 10.22 -5.05
CA THR A 62 -13.19 10.91 -5.99
C THR A 62 -12.15 11.73 -5.24
N HIS A 63 -10.99 11.92 -5.87
CA HIS A 63 -9.91 12.73 -5.33
C HIS A 63 -9.07 13.37 -6.46
N ASN A 64 -8.24 14.36 -6.11
CA ASN A 64 -7.39 15.08 -7.05
C ASN A 64 -5.89 14.73 -6.92
N LEU A 65 -5.51 13.66 -6.26
CA LEU A 65 -4.11 13.30 -6.00
C LEU A 65 -3.26 13.10 -7.25
N HIS A 66 -3.88 12.80 -8.38
CA HIS A 66 -3.20 12.68 -9.67
C HIS A 66 -2.54 14.00 -10.14
N GLN A 67 -2.92 15.13 -9.55
CA GLN A 67 -2.34 16.45 -9.83
C GLN A 67 -1.12 16.77 -8.94
N SER A 68 -0.84 15.92 -7.94
CA SER A 68 0.29 16.13 -7.03
C SER A 68 1.62 15.82 -7.72
N GLU A 69 2.58 16.71 -7.55
CA GLU A 69 3.96 16.55 -8.03
C GLU A 69 4.66 15.32 -7.43
N LEU A 70 4.21 14.84 -6.25
CA LEU A 70 4.77 13.66 -5.57
C LEU A 70 4.67 12.38 -6.41
N PHE A 71 3.74 12.35 -7.36
CA PHE A 71 3.48 11.15 -8.16
C PHE A 71 3.92 11.28 -9.62
N THR A 72 4.73 12.30 -9.94
CA THR A 72 5.39 12.40 -11.26
C THR A 72 6.50 11.35 -11.36
N ASP A 73 6.87 10.99 -12.59
CA ASP A 73 7.96 10.04 -12.80
C ASP A 73 9.27 10.52 -12.17
N ALA A 74 9.57 11.81 -12.27
CA ALA A 74 10.76 12.40 -11.68
C ALA A 74 10.75 12.29 -10.14
N ALA A 75 9.62 12.58 -9.49
CA ALA A 75 9.50 12.48 -8.05
C ALA A 75 9.56 11.02 -7.56
N LEU A 76 8.99 10.08 -8.32
CA LEU A 76 9.07 8.66 -8.01
C LEU A 76 10.49 8.12 -8.17
N ILE A 77 11.23 8.55 -9.19
CA ILE A 77 12.64 8.17 -9.38
C ILE A 77 13.48 8.70 -8.21
N ASP A 78 13.33 9.99 -7.86
CA ASP A 78 14.04 10.58 -6.71
C ASP A 78 13.72 9.84 -5.40
N LEU A 79 12.45 9.51 -5.15
CA LEU A 79 12.04 8.72 -4.01
C LEU A 79 12.75 7.36 -3.99
N LEU A 80 12.69 6.61 -5.10
CA LEU A 80 13.25 5.27 -5.19
C LEU A 80 14.78 5.23 -5.07
N ASP A 81 15.48 6.25 -5.57
CA ASP A 81 16.93 6.36 -5.47
C ASP A 81 17.41 6.53 -4.03
N HIS A 82 16.61 7.20 -3.20
CA HIS A 82 17.01 7.58 -1.85
C HIS A 82 16.23 6.82 -0.75
N PHE A 83 15.31 5.95 -1.14
CA PHE A 83 14.47 5.23 -0.19
C PHE A 83 15.25 4.14 0.56
N PRO A 84 15.02 3.95 1.87
CA PRO A 84 15.66 2.86 2.63
C PRO A 84 15.35 1.50 2.02
N ARG A 85 16.37 0.77 1.58
CA ARG A 85 16.21 -0.48 0.82
C ARG A 85 15.48 -1.57 1.59
N GLN A 86 15.61 -1.62 2.90
CA GLN A 86 14.88 -2.56 3.77
C GLN A 86 13.35 -2.36 3.77
N HIS A 87 12.87 -1.23 3.26
CA HIS A 87 11.44 -0.90 3.16
C HIS A 87 10.94 -0.82 1.71
N LEU A 88 11.78 -1.18 0.74
CA LEU A 88 11.46 -1.26 -0.67
C LEU A 88 11.46 -2.73 -1.10
N TYR A 89 10.31 -3.23 -1.52
CA TYR A 89 10.16 -4.60 -2.01
C TYR A 89 9.79 -4.58 -3.49
N ALA A 90 10.59 -5.24 -4.31
CA ALA A 90 10.28 -5.46 -5.71
C ALA A 90 9.79 -6.90 -5.87
N LEU A 91 8.53 -7.07 -6.25
CA LEU A 91 7.88 -8.38 -6.36
C LEU A 91 7.53 -8.66 -7.82
N ALA A 92 8.04 -9.73 -8.38
CA ALA A 92 7.53 -10.27 -9.63
C ALA A 92 6.28 -11.09 -9.36
N THR A 93 5.21 -10.86 -10.11
CA THR A 93 3.93 -11.54 -9.95
C THR A 93 3.67 -12.53 -11.08
N GLY A 94 3.01 -13.64 -10.75
CA GLY A 94 2.51 -14.61 -11.73
C GLY A 94 1.35 -14.07 -12.56
N THR A 95 0.83 -14.93 -13.45
CA THR A 95 -0.30 -14.61 -14.33
C THR A 95 -1.63 -15.17 -13.85
N ASP A 96 -1.58 -16.20 -13.03
CA ASP A 96 -2.73 -16.91 -12.50
C ASP A 96 -3.15 -16.32 -11.16
N PRO A 97 -4.34 -15.73 -11.02
CA PRO A 97 -4.80 -15.15 -9.75
C PRO A 97 -5.03 -16.21 -8.66
N ALA A 98 -5.27 -17.47 -9.03
CA ALA A 98 -5.48 -18.57 -8.10
C ALA A 98 -4.17 -19.14 -7.54
N ARG A 99 -3.03 -18.82 -8.16
CA ARG A 99 -1.73 -19.35 -7.78
C ARG A 99 -0.79 -18.25 -7.35
N ILE A 100 -0.51 -18.18 -6.04
CA ILE A 100 0.40 -17.18 -5.48
C ILE A 100 1.83 -17.48 -5.95
N GLU A 101 2.33 -16.66 -6.87
CA GLU A 101 3.66 -16.76 -7.47
C GLU A 101 4.46 -15.47 -7.28
N ASN A 102 4.50 -14.96 -6.06
CA ASN A 102 5.33 -13.80 -5.74
C ASN A 102 6.80 -14.22 -5.63
N ARG A 103 7.67 -13.55 -6.36
CA ARG A 103 9.12 -13.71 -6.27
C ARG A 103 9.75 -12.38 -5.96
N LEU A 104 10.53 -12.33 -4.89
CA LEU A 104 11.32 -11.16 -4.56
C LEU A 104 12.38 -10.96 -5.65
N ALA A 105 12.35 -9.81 -6.31
CA ALA A 105 13.40 -9.41 -7.24
C ALA A 105 14.51 -8.68 -6.47
N LEU A 106 15.76 -9.02 -6.79
CA LEU A 106 16.91 -8.29 -6.26
C LEU A 106 16.95 -6.90 -6.89
N HIS A 107 17.12 -5.90 -6.07
CA HIS A 107 17.15 -4.49 -6.52
C HIS A 107 18.29 -3.68 -5.90
N ASP A 108 19.22 -4.34 -5.21
CA ASP A 108 20.40 -3.68 -4.66
C ASP A 108 21.26 -3.11 -5.79
N GLY A 109 21.61 -1.83 -5.68
CA GLY A 109 22.35 -1.11 -6.72
C GLY A 109 21.56 -0.71 -7.95
N VAL A 110 20.27 -1.05 -8.04
CA VAL A 110 19.39 -0.65 -9.14
C VAL A 110 18.86 0.76 -8.88
N SER A 111 18.99 1.64 -9.86
CA SER A 111 18.48 3.02 -9.76
C SER A 111 16.96 3.10 -9.81
N GLY A 112 16.40 4.17 -9.26
CA GLY A 112 14.96 4.45 -9.31
C GLY A 112 14.43 4.52 -10.75
N ALA A 113 15.23 5.06 -11.67
CA ALA A 113 14.88 5.10 -13.10
C ALA A 113 14.79 3.70 -13.71
N GLU A 114 15.70 2.80 -13.37
CA GLU A 114 15.67 1.41 -13.83
C GLU A 114 14.50 0.64 -13.22
N LEU A 115 14.25 0.82 -11.91
CA LEU A 115 13.08 0.24 -11.24
C LEU A 115 11.77 0.69 -11.89
N LEU A 116 11.61 1.99 -12.13
CA LEU A 116 10.40 2.53 -12.74
C LEU A 116 10.24 2.04 -14.20
N ARG A 117 11.33 1.92 -14.96
CA ARG A 117 11.34 1.33 -16.30
C ARG A 117 10.95 -0.15 -16.26
N ALA A 118 11.47 -0.93 -15.31
CA ALA A 118 11.13 -2.33 -15.13
C ALA A 118 9.63 -2.51 -14.79
N VAL A 119 9.07 -1.63 -13.96
CA VAL A 119 7.63 -1.60 -13.69
C VAL A 119 6.85 -1.33 -14.97
N LYS A 120 7.23 -0.34 -15.78
CA LYS A 120 6.50 0.01 -17.02
C LYS A 120 6.48 -1.12 -18.04
N ASN A 121 7.53 -1.93 -18.12
CA ASN A 121 7.73 -2.93 -19.18
C ASN A 121 7.54 -4.37 -18.71
N GLY A 122 7.48 -4.62 -17.43
CA GLY A 122 7.49 -5.95 -16.83
C GLY A 122 6.18 -6.37 -16.17
N ARG A 123 6.33 -7.28 -15.22
CA ARG A 123 5.30 -7.73 -14.28
C ARG A 123 5.83 -7.57 -12.85
N LEU A 124 6.12 -6.34 -12.51
CA LEU A 124 6.71 -5.97 -11.24
C LEU A 124 5.72 -5.16 -10.42
N TRP A 125 5.76 -5.39 -9.13
CA TRP A 125 5.09 -4.58 -8.14
C TRP A 125 6.14 -4.07 -7.14
N LEU A 126 6.29 -2.76 -7.05
CA LEU A 126 7.08 -2.14 -6.01
C LEU A 126 6.17 -1.81 -4.83
N ASN A 127 6.55 -2.31 -3.67
CA ASN A 127 5.89 -2.02 -2.41
C ASN A 127 6.85 -1.16 -1.56
N VAL A 128 6.57 0.15 -1.50
CA VAL A 128 7.35 1.14 -0.77
C VAL A 128 6.68 1.35 0.58
N THR A 129 7.03 0.49 1.54
CA THR A 129 6.38 0.46 2.85
C THR A 129 6.87 1.59 3.76
N GLN A 130 6.00 2.06 4.66
CA GLN A 130 6.34 3.12 5.61
C GLN A 130 6.81 4.42 4.93
N VAL A 131 6.28 4.74 3.76
CA VAL A 131 6.68 5.93 3.01
C VAL A 131 6.46 7.22 3.83
N ASP A 132 5.46 7.22 4.69
CA ASP A 132 5.15 8.30 5.63
C ASP A 132 6.20 8.50 6.73
N ARG A 133 7.02 7.50 7.00
CA ARG A 133 8.12 7.60 7.98
C ARG A 133 9.44 7.99 7.34
N ALA A 134 9.64 7.56 6.10
CA ALA A 134 10.87 7.80 5.38
C ALA A 134 10.89 9.16 4.66
N ASP A 135 9.72 9.70 4.30
CA ASP A 135 9.61 10.97 3.59
C ASP A 135 8.48 11.83 4.17
N ARG A 136 8.86 13.00 4.71
CA ARG A 136 7.96 13.95 5.33
C ARG A 136 6.85 14.42 4.40
N ARG A 137 7.11 14.55 3.10
CA ARG A 137 6.11 14.99 2.10
C ARG A 137 4.91 14.03 2.07
N TYR A 138 5.17 12.71 2.14
CA TYR A 138 4.11 11.69 2.21
C TYR A 138 3.42 11.67 3.56
N ARG A 139 4.15 11.94 4.67
CA ARG A 139 3.52 12.08 5.98
C ARG A 139 2.50 13.21 5.99
N GLU A 140 2.89 14.38 5.52
CA GLU A 140 2.04 15.56 5.43
C GLU A 140 0.84 15.34 4.51
N LEU A 141 1.02 14.64 3.38
CA LEU A 141 -0.07 14.26 2.50
C LEU A 141 -1.10 13.37 3.23
N ILE A 142 -0.63 12.34 3.91
CA ILE A 142 -1.50 11.41 4.65
C ILE A 142 -2.25 12.12 5.76
N ASP A 143 -1.59 12.99 6.50
CA ASP A 143 -2.23 13.77 7.56
C ASP A 143 -3.34 14.67 7.01
N ARG A 144 -3.12 15.32 5.87
CA ARG A 144 -4.14 16.14 5.20
C ARG A 144 -5.33 15.30 4.70
N LEU A 145 -5.07 14.12 4.15
CA LEU A 145 -6.14 13.22 3.70
C LEU A 145 -7.02 12.77 4.85
N TYR A 146 -6.41 12.35 5.95
CA TYR A 146 -7.17 11.92 7.13
C TYR A 146 -7.87 13.09 7.84
N ALA A 147 -7.28 14.27 7.85
CA ALA A 147 -7.95 15.48 8.36
C ALA A 147 -9.23 15.80 7.58
N GLN A 148 -9.20 15.66 6.24
CA GLN A 148 -10.40 15.84 5.42
C GLN A 148 -11.47 14.76 5.65
N LEU A 149 -11.07 13.50 5.84
CA LEU A 149 -12.01 12.43 6.18
C LEU A 149 -12.65 12.69 7.54
N THR A 150 -11.86 13.06 8.54
CA THR A 150 -12.36 13.42 9.88
C THR A 150 -13.35 14.58 9.85
N ALA A 151 -13.09 15.58 9.00
CA ALA A 151 -14.00 16.73 8.85
C ALA A 151 -15.32 16.36 8.14
N GLN A 152 -15.33 15.32 7.32
CA GLN A 152 -16.51 14.93 6.55
C GLN A 152 -17.33 13.81 7.19
N VAL A 153 -16.72 12.97 8.03
CA VAL A 153 -17.34 11.76 8.59
C VAL A 153 -17.46 11.90 10.11
N PRO A 154 -18.67 12.17 10.64
CA PRO A 154 -18.88 12.28 12.07
C PRO A 154 -18.45 11.01 12.81
N GLY A 155 -17.68 11.18 13.89
CA GLY A 155 -17.20 10.08 14.72
C GLY A 155 -16.00 9.29 14.15
N PHE A 156 -15.52 9.62 12.96
CA PHE A 156 -14.30 9.02 12.42
C PHE A 156 -13.07 9.62 13.12
N SER A 157 -12.29 8.76 13.78
CA SER A 157 -11.07 9.13 14.50
C SER A 157 -9.95 8.17 14.10
N PRO A 158 -9.12 8.52 13.13
CA PRO A 158 -8.01 7.68 12.71
C PRO A 158 -6.90 7.66 13.77
N PHE A 159 -6.30 6.51 13.98
CA PHE A 159 -5.12 6.37 14.83
C PHE A 159 -4.06 5.53 14.12
N ALA A 160 -2.79 5.78 14.43
CA ALA A 160 -1.66 5.05 13.88
C ALA A 160 -1.66 4.94 12.33
N SER A 161 -2.12 6.01 11.65
CA SER A 161 -2.17 6.07 10.20
C SER A 161 -0.79 5.79 9.59
N ARG A 162 -0.74 4.96 8.58
CA ARG A 162 0.47 4.58 7.84
C ARG A 162 0.24 4.68 6.36
N GLY A 163 1.31 4.91 5.62
CA GLY A 163 1.28 4.97 4.17
C GLY A 163 2.23 3.95 3.53
N THR A 164 1.72 3.31 2.51
CA THR A 164 2.48 2.47 1.60
C THR A 164 2.23 2.95 0.19
N LEU A 165 3.28 3.18 -0.58
CA LEU A 165 3.15 3.52 -1.98
C LEU A 165 3.33 2.25 -2.82
N LEU A 166 2.33 1.97 -3.65
CA LEU A 166 2.31 0.81 -4.54
C LEU A 166 2.51 1.29 -5.99
N ILE A 167 3.55 0.79 -6.66
CA ILE A 167 3.82 1.09 -8.06
C ILE A 167 3.81 -0.23 -8.82
N SER A 168 2.79 -0.45 -9.65
CA SER A 168 2.57 -1.74 -10.30
C SER A 168 2.63 -1.66 -11.82
N SER A 169 3.17 -2.71 -12.42
CA SER A 169 3.17 -2.92 -13.87
C SER A 169 1.74 -3.05 -14.41
N PRO A 170 1.52 -2.73 -15.68
CA PRO A 170 0.31 -3.15 -16.37
C PRO A 170 0.12 -4.68 -16.24
N ARG A 171 -1.08 -5.11 -15.89
CA ARG A 171 -1.42 -6.54 -15.72
C ARG A 171 -0.70 -7.26 -14.57
N ALA A 172 -0.14 -6.52 -13.60
CA ALA A 172 0.31 -7.12 -12.35
C ALA A 172 -0.91 -7.58 -11.53
N ASN A 173 -0.91 -8.82 -11.10
CA ASN A 173 -1.95 -9.38 -10.25
C ASN A 173 -1.63 -9.09 -8.77
N VAL A 174 -2.66 -8.73 -8.04
CA VAL A 174 -2.66 -8.73 -6.58
C VAL A 174 -3.55 -9.88 -6.16
N TYR A 175 -2.96 -10.82 -5.43
CA TYR A 175 -3.68 -12.03 -5.02
C TYR A 175 -4.75 -11.71 -3.98
N TYR A 176 -5.75 -12.59 -3.89
CA TYR A 176 -6.81 -12.47 -2.91
C TYR A 176 -6.25 -12.49 -1.49
N HIS A 177 -6.58 -11.49 -0.70
CA HIS A 177 -6.04 -11.32 0.65
C HIS A 177 -7.01 -10.51 1.52
N ALA A 178 -6.80 -10.57 2.83
CA ALA A 178 -7.49 -9.74 3.80
C ALA A 178 -6.49 -8.81 4.51
N ASP A 179 -6.69 -7.51 4.38
CA ASP A 179 -5.95 -6.53 5.17
C ASP A 179 -6.37 -6.59 6.65
N GLY A 180 -5.42 -6.64 7.57
CA GLY A 180 -5.70 -6.61 9.00
C GLY A 180 -6.33 -5.30 9.47
N PRO A 181 -5.70 -4.14 9.22
CA PRO A 181 -6.27 -2.85 9.58
C PRO A 181 -7.26 -2.35 8.52
N ALA A 182 -8.13 -1.42 8.91
CA ALA A 182 -8.97 -0.71 7.95
C ALA A 182 -8.09 0.02 6.93
N SER A 183 -8.32 -0.21 5.64
CA SER A 183 -7.49 0.25 4.54
C SER A 183 -8.24 1.19 3.61
N ALA A 184 -7.52 2.19 3.08
CA ALA A 184 -7.99 3.06 2.01
C ALA A 184 -7.00 3.02 0.85
N LEU A 185 -7.46 2.60 -0.33
CA LEU A 185 -6.64 2.57 -1.53
C LEU A 185 -6.87 3.84 -2.36
N TRP A 186 -5.85 4.67 -2.44
CA TRP A 186 -5.84 5.89 -3.26
C TRP A 186 -5.27 5.59 -4.63
N HIS A 187 -6.15 5.37 -5.63
CA HIS A 187 -5.71 5.06 -6.98
C HIS A 187 -5.38 6.35 -7.75
N ILE A 188 -4.10 6.60 -7.98
CA ILE A 188 -3.59 7.89 -8.46
C ILE A 188 -3.36 7.91 -9.97
N ARG A 189 -2.80 6.83 -10.53
CA ARG A 189 -2.43 6.76 -11.96
C ARG A 189 -2.80 5.41 -12.58
N GLY A 190 -3.17 5.43 -13.87
CA GLY A 190 -3.47 4.23 -14.64
C GLY A 190 -4.89 3.73 -14.48
N ARG A 191 -5.09 2.43 -14.70
CA ARG A 191 -6.37 1.74 -14.53
C ARG A 191 -6.17 0.48 -13.71
N LYS A 192 -7.04 0.24 -12.73
CA LYS A 192 -7.02 -0.95 -11.89
C LYS A 192 -8.44 -1.50 -11.77
N ARG A 193 -8.57 -2.82 -11.84
CA ARG A 193 -9.80 -3.52 -11.48
C ARG A 193 -9.62 -4.10 -10.10
N ILE A 194 -10.60 -3.92 -9.24
CA ILE A 194 -10.58 -4.36 -7.84
C ILE A 194 -11.91 -5.03 -7.55
N TRP A 195 -11.85 -6.18 -6.91
CA TRP A 195 -13.00 -6.86 -6.33
C TRP A 195 -12.86 -6.75 -4.80
N ILE A 196 -13.92 -6.33 -4.14
CA ILE A 196 -13.97 -6.21 -2.69
C ILE A 196 -15.14 -7.04 -2.20
N TYR A 197 -14.85 -8.01 -1.39
CA TYR A 197 -15.83 -8.95 -0.87
C TYR A 197 -16.19 -8.60 0.58
N PRO A 198 -17.44 -8.89 1.02
CA PRO A 198 -17.84 -8.69 2.41
C PRO A 198 -16.98 -9.54 3.36
N ALA A 199 -16.26 -8.89 4.26
CA ALA A 199 -15.30 -9.55 5.14
C ALA A 199 -15.96 -10.52 6.16
N LEU A 200 -17.26 -10.38 6.42
CA LEU A 200 -18.00 -11.23 7.37
C LEU A 200 -18.86 -12.29 6.66
N ASP A 201 -18.71 -12.46 5.36
CA ASP A 201 -19.42 -13.45 4.58
C ASP A 201 -18.53 -14.68 4.36
N GLU A 202 -18.85 -15.75 5.05
CA GLU A 202 -18.06 -17.00 5.04
C GLU A 202 -17.99 -17.70 3.68
N ARG A 203 -18.79 -17.24 2.68
CA ARG A 203 -18.63 -17.68 1.29
C ARG A 203 -17.31 -17.23 0.68
N TYR A 204 -16.76 -16.12 1.15
CA TYR A 204 -15.52 -15.53 0.65
C TYR A 204 -14.34 -15.79 1.56
N VAL A 205 -14.55 -15.74 2.86
CA VAL A 205 -13.48 -15.97 3.83
C VAL A 205 -14.03 -16.62 5.11
N GLN A 206 -13.45 -17.74 5.51
CA GLN A 206 -13.81 -18.41 6.75
C GLN A 206 -13.36 -17.56 7.96
N ARG A 207 -14.18 -17.54 8.99
CA ARG A 207 -13.93 -16.73 10.19
C ARG A 207 -12.59 -17.06 10.84
N GLU A 208 -12.27 -18.34 10.97
CA GLU A 208 -11.02 -18.83 11.56
C GLU A 208 -9.79 -18.31 10.81
N LEU A 209 -9.87 -18.20 9.48
CA LEU A 209 -8.78 -17.65 8.68
C LEU A 209 -8.58 -16.14 8.95
N LEU A 210 -9.67 -15.38 9.13
CA LEU A 210 -9.58 -13.96 9.51
C LEU A 210 -9.00 -13.80 10.92
N GLU A 211 -9.44 -14.61 11.86
CA GLU A 211 -8.93 -14.60 13.23
C GLU A 211 -7.43 -14.89 13.26
N ASP A 212 -6.96 -15.88 12.52
CA ASP A 212 -5.54 -16.21 12.38
C ASP A 212 -4.73 -15.06 11.73
N ILE A 213 -5.27 -14.41 10.71
CA ILE A 213 -4.63 -13.26 10.05
C ILE A 213 -4.53 -12.09 11.05
N PHE A 214 -5.60 -11.75 11.76
CA PHE A 214 -5.61 -10.66 12.72
C PHE A 214 -4.74 -10.94 13.95
N ALA A 215 -4.64 -12.20 14.35
CA ALA A 215 -3.72 -12.63 15.40
C ALA A 215 -2.25 -12.66 14.94
N GLY A 216 -1.98 -12.47 13.65
CA GLY A 216 -0.63 -12.56 13.07
C GLY A 216 -0.06 -13.97 13.05
N VAL A 217 -0.91 -14.98 13.14
CA VAL A 217 -0.55 -16.41 13.07
C VAL A 217 -0.41 -16.86 11.63
N ARG A 218 -1.18 -16.25 10.74
CA ARG A 218 -1.25 -16.58 9.31
C ARG A 218 -0.95 -15.35 8.44
N HIS A 219 -0.51 -15.61 7.21
CA HIS A 219 -0.38 -14.58 6.18
C HIS A 219 -1.75 -14.08 5.71
N GLU A 220 -1.77 -12.86 5.20
CA GLU A 220 -2.94 -12.17 4.67
C GLU A 220 -3.56 -12.84 3.42
N TYR A 221 -2.82 -13.68 2.71
CA TYR A 221 -3.32 -14.34 1.51
C TYR A 221 -4.36 -15.42 1.82
N LEU A 222 -5.44 -15.40 1.03
CA LEU A 222 -6.58 -16.29 1.14
C LEU A 222 -6.68 -17.20 -0.08
N PRO A 223 -7.30 -18.38 0.03
CA PRO A 223 -7.67 -19.20 -1.11
C PRO A 223 -8.62 -18.41 -2.03
N TYR A 224 -8.29 -18.36 -3.31
CA TYR A 224 -9.13 -17.72 -4.32
C TYR A 224 -9.87 -18.76 -5.14
N GLU A 225 -11.14 -18.50 -5.40
CA GLU A 225 -11.99 -19.29 -6.29
C GLU A 225 -12.52 -18.41 -7.40
N SER A 226 -12.44 -18.87 -8.66
CA SER A 226 -12.94 -18.11 -9.82
C SER A 226 -14.44 -17.82 -9.77
N ALA A 227 -15.18 -18.58 -8.96
CA ALA A 227 -16.60 -18.35 -8.70
C ALA A 227 -16.90 -17.07 -7.90
N TYR A 228 -15.86 -16.40 -7.38
CA TYR A 228 -16.01 -15.12 -6.66
C TYR A 228 -16.16 -13.91 -7.59
N GLU A 229 -15.85 -14.02 -8.89
CA GLU A 229 -15.96 -12.94 -9.88
C GLU A 229 -17.37 -12.73 -10.44
#